data_f74470ac0862edc9a88099ef22af0207
#
_entry.id   f74470ac0862edc9a88099ef22af0207
#
_cell.length_a   1.000
_cell.length_b   1.000
_cell.length_c   1.000
_cell.angle_alpha   90.00
_cell.angle_beta   90.00
_cell.angle_gamma   90.00
#
_symmetry.space_group_name_H-M   'P 1'
#
loop_
_entity.id
_entity.type
_entity.pdbx_description
1 polymer ?
#
loop_
_entity_poly.entity_id
_entity_poly.type
_entity_poly.pdbx_seq_one_letter_code
_entity_poly.pdbx_strand_id
1 'polypeptide(L)'
;MIYSVSLSVVDALNEFIKNELNLQENVVILTNPVDLKGNSNSQIENKLCVFLQHLEEERIMKNGSYQSSGGQNPPIHFSLNLMFVANFPDPNYSEALRYVSLVIQFFQGIRIFDKSNLPMLSANVDKISLEYVNLDLQQLSHVWSLIGLKYMPSVIYKVKLLSFTNFLIREDTAPIIGKSSEDSRFNLENS
;
A
#
# COMPACT_ATOMS: atom_id res chain seq x y z
N MET A 1 2.32 -8.53 0.13
CA MET A 1 2.38 -7.20 0.73
C MET A 1 1.31 -6.25 0.22
N ILE A 2 1.29 -5.81 -1.07
CA ILE A 2 0.24 -4.92 -1.61
C ILE A 2 -1.16 -5.47 -1.28
N TYR A 3 -1.38 -6.76 -1.58
CA TYR A 3 -2.63 -7.45 -1.26
C TYR A 3 -2.95 -7.41 0.24
N SER A 4 -2.01 -7.76 1.11
CA SER A 4 -2.26 -7.80 2.56
C SER A 4 -2.58 -6.42 3.14
N VAL A 5 -1.88 -5.35 2.69
CA VAL A 5 -2.18 -3.98 3.11
C VAL A 5 -3.56 -3.55 2.65
N SER A 6 -3.89 -3.77 1.37
CA SER A 6 -5.20 -3.42 0.82
C SER A 6 -6.33 -4.18 1.54
N LEU A 7 -6.13 -5.48 1.82
CA LEU A 7 -7.10 -6.29 2.53
C LEU A 7 -7.28 -5.81 3.98
N SER A 8 -6.19 -5.52 4.70
CA SER A 8 -6.27 -5.00 6.08
C SER A 8 -7.05 -3.68 6.16
N VAL A 9 -6.84 -2.79 5.18
CA VAL A 9 -7.60 -1.53 5.10
C VAL A 9 -9.09 -1.78 4.86
N VAL A 10 -9.41 -2.71 3.96
CA VAL A 10 -10.80 -3.10 3.64
C VAL A 10 -11.49 -3.73 4.86
N ASP A 11 -10.80 -4.63 5.57
CA ASP A 11 -11.35 -5.30 6.76
C ASP A 11 -11.63 -4.29 7.89
N ALA A 12 -10.69 -3.38 8.16
CA ALA A 12 -10.89 -2.34 9.17
C ALA A 12 -12.04 -1.40 8.82
N LEU A 13 -12.17 -1.03 7.54
CA LEU A 13 -13.27 -0.20 7.06
C LEU A 13 -14.61 -0.96 7.14
N ASN A 14 -14.63 -2.27 6.85
CA ASN A 14 -15.83 -3.09 7.03
C ASN A 14 -16.29 -3.11 8.49
N GLU A 15 -15.39 -3.34 9.43
CA GLU A 15 -15.71 -3.34 10.86
C GLU A 15 -16.26 -1.98 11.31
N PHE A 16 -15.64 -0.89 10.86
CA PHE A 16 -16.15 0.44 11.16
C PHE A 16 -17.57 0.66 10.62
N ILE A 17 -17.81 0.37 9.33
CA ILE A 17 -19.11 0.58 8.69
C ILE A 17 -20.19 -0.33 9.30
N LYS A 18 -19.84 -1.58 9.62
CA LYS A 18 -20.77 -2.50 10.30
C LYS A 18 -21.25 -1.92 11.65
N ASN A 19 -20.30 -1.39 12.42
CA ASN A 19 -20.61 -0.81 13.73
C ASN A 19 -21.48 0.46 13.58
N GLU A 20 -21.16 1.34 12.64
CA GLU A 20 -21.90 2.60 12.41
C GLU A 20 -23.31 2.38 11.87
N LEU A 21 -23.49 1.38 11.02
CA LEU A 21 -24.77 1.10 10.36
C LEU A 21 -25.51 -0.10 10.95
N ASN A 22 -24.94 -0.77 11.96
CA ASN A 22 -25.46 -2.00 12.57
C ASN A 22 -25.75 -3.12 11.56
N LEU A 23 -24.78 -3.33 10.62
CA LEU A 23 -24.88 -4.34 9.56
C LEU A 23 -24.26 -5.67 9.99
N GLN A 24 -24.81 -6.77 9.46
CA GLN A 24 -24.27 -8.12 9.71
C GLN A 24 -23.28 -8.55 8.62
N GLU A 25 -23.43 -8.02 7.41
CA GLU A 25 -22.63 -8.42 6.25
C GLU A 25 -21.53 -7.42 5.91
N ASN A 26 -20.50 -7.90 5.23
CA ASN A 26 -19.46 -7.06 4.65
C ASN A 26 -19.99 -6.32 3.43
N VAL A 27 -19.84 -5.01 3.44
CA VAL A 27 -20.28 -4.11 2.36
C VAL A 27 -19.12 -3.54 1.57
N VAL A 28 -17.89 -3.65 2.11
CA VAL A 28 -16.66 -3.22 1.43
C VAL A 28 -15.95 -4.45 0.88
N ILE A 29 -15.63 -4.43 -0.41
CA ILE A 29 -14.95 -5.54 -1.08
C ILE A 29 -13.73 -5.08 -1.85
N LEU A 30 -12.65 -5.86 -1.77
CA LEU A 30 -11.44 -5.65 -2.56
C LEU A 30 -11.60 -6.42 -3.88
N THR A 31 -11.93 -5.71 -4.96
CA THR A 31 -12.17 -6.34 -6.26
C THR A 31 -12.02 -5.33 -7.40
N ASN A 32 -11.86 -5.83 -8.63
CA ASN A 32 -11.89 -4.98 -9.81
C ASN A 32 -13.32 -4.50 -10.09
N PRO A 33 -13.55 -3.20 -10.30
CA PRO A 33 -14.88 -2.66 -10.63
C PRO A 33 -15.40 -3.12 -12.01
N VAL A 34 -14.52 -3.59 -12.88
CA VAL A 34 -14.81 -4.03 -14.24
C VAL A 34 -14.66 -5.54 -14.36
N ASP A 35 -15.61 -6.20 -15.01
CA ASP A 35 -15.52 -7.62 -15.35
C ASP A 35 -14.61 -7.87 -16.58
N LEU A 36 -14.38 -9.12 -16.93
CA LEU A 36 -13.58 -9.51 -18.10
C LEU A 36 -14.18 -9.07 -19.44
N LYS A 37 -15.44 -8.65 -19.47
CA LYS A 37 -16.15 -8.19 -20.67
C LYS A 37 -16.20 -6.66 -20.77
N GLY A 38 -15.63 -5.95 -19.80
CA GLY A 38 -15.65 -4.49 -19.74
C GLY A 38 -16.94 -3.90 -19.15
N ASN A 39 -17.80 -4.72 -18.54
CA ASN A 39 -18.99 -4.26 -17.83
C ASN A 39 -18.72 -4.03 -16.34
N SER A 40 -19.64 -3.36 -15.67
CA SER A 40 -19.61 -3.28 -14.21
C SER A 40 -19.67 -4.69 -13.60
N ASN A 41 -18.76 -4.97 -12.68
CA ASN A 41 -18.70 -6.24 -11.97
C ASN A 41 -19.95 -6.41 -11.09
N SER A 42 -20.75 -7.46 -11.29
CA SER A 42 -21.98 -7.68 -10.53
C SER A 42 -21.75 -7.87 -9.03
N GLN A 43 -20.55 -8.24 -8.61
CA GLN A 43 -20.22 -8.40 -7.18
C GLN A 43 -20.21 -7.07 -6.41
N ILE A 44 -20.07 -5.92 -7.12
CA ILE A 44 -20.02 -4.61 -6.47
C ILE A 44 -21.39 -3.94 -6.33
N GLU A 45 -22.46 -4.56 -6.78
CA GLU A 45 -23.81 -3.98 -6.69
C GLU A 45 -24.22 -3.78 -5.22
N ASN A 46 -24.66 -2.57 -4.89
CA ASN A 46 -24.97 -2.12 -3.54
C ASN A 46 -23.82 -2.30 -2.53
N LYS A 47 -22.58 -2.12 -2.99
CA LYS A 47 -21.37 -2.25 -2.18
C LYS A 47 -20.38 -1.13 -2.44
N LEU A 48 -19.45 -1.00 -1.51
CA LEU A 48 -18.26 -0.18 -1.65
C LEU A 48 -17.14 -1.06 -2.23
N CYS A 49 -16.76 -0.78 -3.47
CA CYS A 49 -15.65 -1.44 -4.16
C CYS A 49 -14.34 -0.71 -3.86
N VAL A 50 -13.31 -1.45 -3.48
CA VAL A 50 -11.95 -0.93 -3.28
C VAL A 50 -11.02 -1.63 -4.24
N PHE A 51 -10.18 -0.87 -4.93
CA PHE A 51 -9.17 -1.42 -5.82
C PHE A 51 -7.94 -0.52 -5.91
N LEU A 52 -6.82 -1.12 -6.31
CA LEU A 52 -5.59 -0.40 -6.57
C LEU A 52 -5.72 0.35 -7.90
N GLN A 53 -5.75 1.68 -7.83
CA GLN A 53 -5.79 2.53 -9.02
C GLN A 53 -4.38 2.76 -9.59
N HIS A 54 -3.38 2.97 -8.72
CA HIS A 54 -2.01 3.25 -9.13
C HIS A 54 -1.00 2.84 -8.05
N LEU A 55 0.18 2.42 -8.50
CA LEU A 55 1.35 2.14 -7.66
C LEU A 55 2.45 3.13 -8.03
N GLU A 56 3.00 3.82 -7.04
CA GLU A 56 4.02 4.83 -7.22
C GLU A 56 5.24 4.54 -6.33
N GLU A 57 6.43 4.66 -6.90
CA GLU A 57 7.68 4.61 -6.13
C GLU A 57 7.92 5.97 -5.49
N GLU A 58 8.03 6.03 -4.17
CA GLU A 58 8.40 7.26 -3.46
C GLU A 58 9.93 7.41 -3.44
N ARG A 59 10.42 8.40 -4.16
CA ARG A 59 11.82 8.80 -4.10
C ARG A 59 12.04 9.63 -2.83
N ILE A 60 12.47 8.98 -1.77
CA ILE A 60 12.93 9.72 -0.58
C ILE A 60 14.18 10.51 -1.00
N MET A 61 14.12 11.84 -0.93
CA MET A 61 15.33 12.66 -1.09
C MET A 61 16.31 12.24 0.01
N LYS A 62 17.42 11.63 -0.40
CA LYS A 62 18.50 11.21 0.48
C LYS A 62 19.27 12.45 0.96
N ASN A 63 18.74 13.17 1.94
CA ASN A 63 19.45 14.25 2.63
C ASN A 63 20.37 13.75 3.75
N GLY A 64 20.78 12.49 3.71
CA GLY A 64 21.75 11.91 4.62
C GLY A 64 22.66 10.98 3.85
N SER A 65 23.96 11.08 4.08
CA SER A 65 24.98 10.15 3.59
C SER A 65 24.63 8.75 4.13
N TYR A 66 23.89 7.98 3.34
CA TYR A 66 23.88 6.54 3.51
C TYR A 66 25.30 6.06 3.19
N GLN A 67 26.11 5.86 4.22
CA GLN A 67 27.25 4.99 4.10
C GLN A 67 26.69 3.63 3.73
N SER A 68 26.85 3.25 2.47
CA SER A 68 26.58 1.91 2.00
C SER A 68 27.57 0.95 2.67
N SER A 69 27.26 0.54 3.89
CA SER A 69 27.96 -0.58 4.51
C SER A 69 27.58 -1.83 3.74
N GLY A 70 28.47 -2.26 2.84
CA GLY A 70 28.50 -3.61 2.30
C GLY A 70 27.27 -4.05 1.48
N GLY A 71 27.16 -3.65 0.21
CA GLY A 71 26.44 -4.44 -0.80
C GLY A 71 24.93 -4.60 -0.70
N GLN A 72 24.25 -3.92 0.22
CA GLN A 72 22.78 -3.95 0.33
C GLN A 72 22.16 -2.89 -0.56
N ASN A 73 21.17 -3.28 -1.35
CA ASN A 73 20.36 -2.34 -2.12
C ASN A 73 19.55 -1.44 -1.16
N PRO A 74 19.46 -0.12 -1.43
CA PRO A 74 18.66 0.76 -0.60
C PRO A 74 17.17 0.30 -0.61
N PRO A 75 16.45 0.47 0.52
CA PRO A 75 15.04 0.13 0.57
C PRO A 75 14.24 0.98 -0.43
N ILE A 76 13.34 0.33 -1.14
CA ILE A 76 12.41 0.98 -2.06
C ILE A 76 11.11 1.25 -1.30
N HIS A 77 10.63 2.48 -1.36
CA HIS A 77 9.37 2.89 -0.74
C HIS A 77 8.31 3.03 -1.82
N PHE A 78 7.16 2.41 -1.58
CA PHE A 78 6.01 2.49 -2.46
C PHE A 78 4.83 3.17 -1.79
N SER A 79 4.04 3.89 -2.57
CA SER A 79 2.70 4.31 -2.20
C SER A 79 1.66 3.68 -3.13
N LEU A 80 0.51 3.36 -2.55
CA LEU A 80 -0.62 2.73 -3.23
C LEU A 80 -1.76 3.74 -3.30
N ASN A 81 -2.25 4.08 -4.48
CA ASN A 81 -3.47 4.84 -4.60
C ASN A 81 -4.65 3.86 -4.62
N LEU A 82 -5.38 3.78 -3.51
CA LEU A 82 -6.59 2.98 -3.40
C LEU A 82 -7.81 3.84 -3.71
N MET A 83 -8.62 3.38 -4.66
CA MET A 83 -9.89 4.03 -5.00
C MET A 83 -11.04 3.29 -4.33
N PHE A 84 -11.90 4.05 -3.67
CA PHE A 84 -13.12 3.60 -2.99
C PHE A 84 -14.31 4.09 -3.80
N VAL A 85 -15.05 3.17 -4.39
CA VAL A 85 -16.17 3.46 -5.30
C VAL A 85 -17.46 2.91 -4.69
N ALA A 86 -18.45 3.78 -4.49
CA ALA A 86 -19.77 3.39 -4.00
C ALA A 86 -20.69 3.08 -5.18
N ASN A 87 -20.93 1.79 -5.46
CA ASN A 87 -21.80 1.35 -6.54
C ASN A 87 -23.22 1.04 -6.02
N PHE A 88 -24.03 2.09 -5.93
CA PHE A 88 -25.42 2.01 -5.56
C PHE A 88 -26.26 2.59 -6.69
N PRO A 89 -26.88 1.73 -7.52
CA PRO A 89 -27.72 2.19 -8.63
C PRO A 89 -28.99 2.87 -8.13
N ASP A 90 -29.62 3.66 -9.01
CA ASP A 90 -30.92 4.26 -8.72
C ASP A 90 -31.97 3.18 -8.34
N PRO A 91 -32.78 3.37 -7.28
CA PRO A 91 -33.02 4.61 -6.52
C PRO A 91 -32.08 4.84 -5.31
N ASN A 92 -31.02 4.04 -5.13
CA ASN A 92 -30.18 4.01 -3.92
C ASN A 92 -29.00 4.99 -3.96
N TYR A 93 -29.01 5.99 -4.84
CA TYR A 93 -27.88 6.95 -4.98
C TYR A 93 -27.53 7.66 -3.68
N SER A 94 -28.52 7.96 -2.82
CA SER A 94 -28.28 8.57 -1.51
C SER A 94 -27.40 7.70 -0.61
N GLU A 95 -27.53 6.38 -0.70
CA GLU A 95 -26.68 5.46 0.04
C GLU A 95 -25.22 5.55 -0.45
N ALA A 96 -24.99 5.70 -1.76
CA ALA A 96 -23.63 5.91 -2.28
C ALA A 96 -22.95 7.09 -1.59
N LEU A 97 -23.62 8.21 -1.44
CA LEU A 97 -23.07 9.41 -0.76
C LEU A 97 -22.84 9.16 0.73
N ARG A 98 -23.73 8.43 1.38
CA ARG A 98 -23.57 8.02 2.78
C ARG A 98 -22.33 7.15 2.98
N TYR A 99 -22.12 6.13 2.15
CA TYR A 99 -20.95 5.27 2.23
C TYR A 99 -19.64 6.02 1.95
N VAL A 100 -19.60 6.90 0.95
CA VAL A 100 -18.42 7.77 0.70
C VAL A 100 -18.13 8.64 1.92
N SER A 101 -19.17 9.19 2.56
CA SER A 101 -19.00 10.00 3.78
C SER A 101 -18.40 9.19 4.93
N LEU A 102 -18.83 7.93 5.09
CA LEU A 102 -18.27 7.01 6.11
C LEU A 102 -16.79 6.69 5.84
N VAL A 103 -16.40 6.50 4.57
CA VAL A 103 -14.98 6.31 4.21
C VAL A 103 -14.16 7.53 4.63
N ILE A 104 -14.64 8.73 4.33
CA ILE A 104 -13.96 9.97 4.70
C ILE A 104 -13.87 10.09 6.23
N GLN A 105 -14.96 9.86 6.94
CA GLN A 105 -15.01 9.90 8.40
C GLN A 105 -14.00 8.93 9.03
N PHE A 106 -13.94 7.68 8.55
CA PHE A 106 -13.02 6.68 9.03
C PHE A 106 -11.56 7.13 8.92
N PHE A 107 -11.12 7.58 7.75
CA PHE A 107 -9.74 8.01 7.54
C PHE A 107 -9.41 9.39 8.11
N GLN A 108 -10.42 10.21 8.42
CA GLN A 108 -10.20 11.42 9.22
C GLN A 108 -9.94 11.10 10.68
N GLY A 109 -10.60 10.07 11.22
CA GLY A 109 -10.41 9.62 12.59
C GLY A 109 -9.06 8.96 12.82
N ILE A 110 -8.59 8.16 11.86
CA ILE A 110 -7.33 7.42 11.96
C ILE A 110 -6.52 7.65 10.68
N ARG A 111 -5.45 8.41 10.78
CA ARG A 111 -4.56 8.71 9.63
C ARG A 111 -3.35 7.80 9.55
N ILE A 112 -2.95 7.21 10.67
CA ILE A 112 -1.79 6.32 10.78
C ILE A 112 -2.28 5.00 11.35
N PHE A 113 -1.98 3.94 10.62
CA PHE A 113 -2.29 2.59 11.04
C PHE A 113 -1.00 1.82 11.30
N ASP A 114 -1.00 1.07 12.38
CA ASP A 114 0.06 0.16 12.79
C ASP A 114 -0.56 -1.17 13.28
N LYS A 115 0.26 -2.06 13.81
CA LYS A 115 -0.21 -3.36 14.29
C LYS A 115 -1.17 -3.29 15.48
N SER A 116 -1.27 -2.15 16.17
CA SER A 116 -2.18 -1.97 17.31
C SER A 116 -3.61 -1.74 16.86
N ASN A 117 -3.80 -1.04 15.74
CA ASN A 117 -5.12 -0.72 15.17
C ASN A 117 -5.45 -1.45 13.86
N LEU A 118 -4.43 -2.12 13.25
CA LEU A 118 -4.55 -3.03 12.10
C LEU A 118 -3.79 -4.33 12.39
N PRO A 119 -4.34 -5.25 13.21
CA PRO A 119 -3.63 -6.48 13.59
C PRO A 119 -3.24 -7.39 12.41
N MET A 120 -3.98 -7.31 11.30
CA MET A 120 -3.72 -8.09 10.07
C MET A 120 -2.68 -7.45 9.16
N LEU A 121 -2.07 -6.32 9.56
CA LEU A 121 -1.01 -5.70 8.80
C LEU A 121 0.18 -6.66 8.64
N SER A 122 0.72 -6.78 7.42
CA SER A 122 1.85 -7.66 7.13
C SER A 122 3.03 -7.42 8.07
N ALA A 123 3.71 -8.52 8.47
CA ALA A 123 4.87 -8.46 9.37
C ALA A 123 5.97 -7.50 8.88
N ASN A 124 6.06 -7.32 7.56
CA ASN A 124 7.08 -6.49 6.91
C ASN A 124 6.67 -5.00 6.77
N VAL A 125 5.51 -4.63 7.30
CA VAL A 125 4.99 -3.26 7.28
C VAL A 125 4.74 -2.83 8.71
N ASP A 126 5.48 -1.85 9.20
CA ASP A 126 5.32 -1.38 10.57
C ASP A 126 4.17 -0.40 10.69
N LYS A 127 4.09 0.52 9.75
CA LYS A 127 3.07 1.58 9.73
C LYS A 127 2.68 1.92 8.30
N ILE A 128 1.43 2.31 8.13
CA ILE A 128 0.92 2.95 6.92
C ILE A 128 0.25 4.28 7.28
N SER A 129 0.35 5.25 6.41
CA SER A 129 -0.45 6.47 6.50
C SER A 129 -1.36 6.59 5.29
N LEU A 130 -2.57 7.12 5.50
CA LEU A 130 -3.52 7.36 4.44
C LEU A 130 -3.76 8.86 4.29
N GLU A 131 -3.57 9.34 3.06
CA GLU A 131 -3.78 10.74 2.69
C GLU A 131 -4.82 10.84 1.57
N TYR A 132 -5.78 11.75 1.74
CA TYR A 132 -6.78 12.01 0.70
C TYR A 132 -6.11 12.58 -0.56
N VAL A 133 -6.44 12.03 -1.72
CA VAL A 133 -5.98 12.53 -3.02
C VAL A 133 -7.02 13.47 -3.59
N ASN A 134 -6.66 14.73 -3.69
CA ASN A 134 -7.55 15.76 -4.26
C ASN A 134 -7.38 15.76 -5.79
N LEU A 135 -8.48 15.47 -6.51
CA LEU A 135 -8.52 15.50 -7.96
C LEU A 135 -9.37 16.69 -8.43
N ASP A 136 -8.90 17.38 -9.46
CA ASP A 136 -9.75 18.30 -10.21
C ASP A 136 -10.71 17.53 -11.15
N LEU A 137 -11.67 18.24 -11.76
CA LEU A 137 -12.66 17.61 -12.63
C LEU A 137 -12.05 16.94 -13.87
N GLN A 138 -10.96 17.49 -14.39
CA GLN A 138 -10.29 16.90 -15.56
C GLN A 138 -9.58 15.60 -15.18
N GLN A 139 -8.86 15.59 -14.07
CA GLN A 139 -8.19 14.40 -13.52
C GLN A 139 -9.23 13.32 -13.19
N LEU A 140 -10.34 13.67 -12.56
CA LEU A 140 -11.44 12.76 -12.27
C LEU A 140 -12.01 12.15 -13.54
N SER A 141 -12.24 12.96 -14.57
CA SER A 141 -12.70 12.48 -15.88
C SER A 141 -11.72 11.50 -16.51
N HIS A 142 -10.42 11.76 -16.45
CA HIS A 142 -9.39 10.85 -16.97
C HIS A 142 -9.39 9.52 -16.22
N VAL A 143 -9.48 9.55 -14.88
CA VAL A 143 -9.55 8.31 -14.07
C VAL A 143 -10.74 7.45 -14.48
N TRP A 144 -11.94 8.04 -14.57
CA TRP A 144 -13.14 7.30 -14.96
C TRP A 144 -13.12 6.81 -16.41
N SER A 145 -12.48 7.57 -17.30
CA SER A 145 -12.25 7.12 -18.68
C SER A 145 -11.33 5.91 -18.77
N LEU A 146 -10.29 5.86 -17.94
CA LEU A 146 -9.39 4.69 -17.86
C LEU A 146 -10.10 3.45 -17.29
N ILE A 147 -11.00 3.62 -16.32
CA ILE A 147 -11.77 2.52 -15.74
C ILE A 147 -12.79 2.00 -16.77
N GLY A 148 -13.29 2.85 -17.66
CA GLY A 148 -14.26 2.48 -18.71
C GLY A 148 -15.69 2.31 -18.19
N LEU A 149 -16.01 2.78 -16.99
CA LEU A 149 -17.35 2.77 -16.41
C LEU A 149 -17.95 4.17 -16.36
N LYS A 150 -19.26 4.24 -16.18
CA LYS A 150 -19.93 5.50 -15.84
C LYS A 150 -19.46 5.98 -14.48
N TYR A 151 -19.41 7.30 -14.29
CA TYR A 151 -19.07 7.92 -13.02
C TYR A 151 -19.94 7.39 -11.87
N MET A 152 -19.27 7.07 -10.76
CA MET A 152 -19.89 6.72 -9.49
C MET A 152 -19.23 7.54 -8.37
N PRO A 153 -19.97 7.86 -7.28
CA PRO A 153 -19.40 8.54 -6.12
C PRO A 153 -18.18 7.78 -5.60
N SER A 154 -17.05 8.47 -5.49
CA SER A 154 -15.78 7.83 -5.17
C SER A 154 -14.79 8.78 -4.52
N VAL A 155 -13.85 8.21 -3.77
CA VAL A 155 -12.71 8.91 -3.19
C VAL A 155 -11.44 8.09 -3.39
N ILE A 156 -10.31 8.77 -3.44
CA ILE A 156 -9.00 8.12 -3.56
C ILE A 156 -8.16 8.47 -2.34
N TYR A 157 -7.51 7.47 -1.79
CA TYR A 157 -6.51 7.63 -0.73
C TYR A 157 -5.17 7.07 -1.15
N LYS A 158 -4.13 7.86 -0.92
CA LYS A 158 -2.74 7.45 -1.06
C LYS A 158 -2.30 6.78 0.24
N VAL A 159 -1.99 5.49 0.15
CA VAL A 159 -1.46 4.69 1.26
C VAL A 159 0.05 4.68 1.14
N LYS A 160 0.74 5.35 2.06
CA LYS A 160 2.20 5.36 2.16
C LYS A 160 2.69 4.28 3.10
N LEU A 161 3.62 3.48 2.64
CA LEU A 161 4.25 2.42 3.43
C LEU A 161 5.47 3.01 4.14
N LEU A 162 5.40 3.21 5.45
CA LEU A 162 6.41 3.94 6.21
C LEU A 162 7.66 3.14 6.60
N SER A 163 7.70 1.83 6.34
CA SER A 163 8.93 1.05 6.45
C SER A 163 8.88 -0.23 5.64
N PHE A 164 9.96 -0.49 4.96
CA PHE A 164 10.20 -1.66 4.14
C PHE A 164 11.57 -2.23 4.46
N THR A 165 11.62 -3.22 5.31
CA THR A 165 12.87 -3.94 5.57
C THR A 165 12.97 -5.10 4.58
N ASN A 166 13.94 -5.03 3.70
CA ASN A 166 14.20 -6.08 2.72
C ASN A 166 14.92 -7.23 3.42
N PHE A 167 14.21 -8.31 3.75
CA PHE A 167 14.77 -9.54 4.36
C PHE A 167 15.42 -10.46 3.31
N LEU A 168 16.08 -9.93 2.31
CA LEU A 168 17.05 -10.73 1.59
C LEU A 168 18.33 -10.74 2.44
N ILE A 169 18.37 -11.65 3.41
CA ILE A 169 19.63 -12.05 4.05
C ILE A 169 20.47 -12.68 2.93
N ARG A 170 21.35 -11.88 2.34
CA ARG A 170 22.52 -12.45 1.67
C ARG A 170 23.45 -12.85 2.79
N GLU A 171 23.77 -14.16 2.86
CA GLU A 171 24.84 -14.65 3.72
C GLU A 171 26.05 -13.74 3.51
N ASP A 172 26.49 -13.11 4.59
CA ASP A 172 27.74 -12.34 4.59
C ASP A 172 28.85 -13.33 4.26
N THR A 173 29.36 -13.27 3.04
CA THR A 173 30.61 -13.94 2.72
C THR A 173 31.68 -13.27 3.55
N ALA A 174 32.16 -13.97 4.58
CA ALA A 174 33.22 -13.48 5.44
C ALA A 174 34.39 -12.97 4.60
N PRO A 175 34.97 -11.82 4.91
CA PRO A 175 36.13 -11.34 4.17
C PRO A 175 37.27 -12.36 4.28
N ILE A 176 37.80 -12.79 3.15
CA ILE A 176 38.98 -13.66 3.11
C ILE A 176 40.15 -12.82 3.63
N ILE A 177 40.47 -13.00 4.90
CA ILE A 177 41.70 -12.44 5.47
C ILE A 177 42.86 -13.28 4.94
N GLY A 178 43.50 -12.77 3.89
CA GLY A 178 44.73 -13.37 3.39
C GLY A 178 45.80 -13.27 4.48
N LYS A 179 46.24 -14.41 5.00
CA LYS A 179 47.47 -14.51 5.77
C LYS A 179 48.63 -14.21 4.83
N SER A 180 49.27 -13.06 4.99
CA SER A 180 50.61 -12.84 4.43
C SER A 180 51.60 -13.75 5.19
N SER A 181 52.11 -14.75 4.52
CA SER A 181 53.24 -15.51 5.00
C SER A 181 54.50 -14.66 4.88
N GLU A 182 54.91 -14.03 5.97
CA GLU A 182 56.29 -13.65 6.16
C GLU A 182 57.06 -14.89 6.56
N ASP A 183 57.85 -15.42 5.66
CA ASP A 183 58.99 -16.27 5.98
C ASP A 183 59.94 -16.31 4.79
N SER A 184 61.02 -15.52 4.86
CA SER A 184 62.31 -15.90 4.30
C SER A 184 63.41 -15.06 4.94
N ARG A 185 63.80 -15.49 6.14
CA ARG A 185 65.14 -15.16 6.65
C ARG A 185 66.15 -15.99 5.91
N PHE A 186 66.87 -15.40 4.99
CA PHE A 186 68.12 -15.95 4.53
C PHE A 186 69.25 -15.38 5.39
N ASN A 187 69.72 -16.23 6.31
CA ASN A 187 71.04 -16.06 6.92
C ASN A 187 72.08 -16.55 5.91
N LEU A 188 72.95 -15.65 5.51
CA LEU A 188 74.25 -15.97 4.95
C LEU A 188 75.32 -15.46 5.92
N GLU A 189 75.79 -16.39 6.76
CA GLU A 189 77.07 -16.24 7.40
C GLU A 189 78.11 -17.12 6.72
N ASN A 190 79.27 -16.50 6.45
CA ASN A 190 80.63 -17.01 6.40
C ASN A 190 81.08 -17.87 5.21
N SER A 191 81.97 -17.30 4.38
CA SER A 191 83.47 -17.45 4.47
C SER A 191 84.11 -16.70 3.34
#